data_c86fed16712c8443a1665c0b422362b9
#
_entry.id   c86fed16712c8443a1665c0b422362b9
#
_cell.length_a   1.000
_cell.length_b   1.000
_cell.length_c   1.000
_cell.angle_alpha   90.00
_cell.angle_beta   90.00
_cell.angle_gamma   90.00
#
_symmetry.space_group_name_H-M   'P 1'
#
loop_
_entity.id
_entity.type
_entity.pdbx_description
1 polymer ?
#
loop_
_entity_poly.entity_id
_entity_poly.type
_entity_poly.pdbx_seq_one_letter_code
_entity_poly.pdbx_strand_id
1 'polypeptide(L)'
;MQHHQTLYSLCLCLASFSLISLTSCDRPHKGEEDQLKQTVDTFASAYFNWHYKDALQLVDSASRKWIIYAASNVHQADIDSLRAMPEGATFHIKDIDYTSDSTAVAFVTVKNFLAMDTIGTASHTVESAKFALSLKYEKEKWHICLTSLPRPMKEHH
;
A
#
# COMPACT_ATOMS: atom_id res chain seq x y z
N MET A 1 -50.82 61.01 -40.09
CA MET A 1 -50.66 61.41 -38.71
C MET A 1 -50.07 60.25 -37.93
N GLN A 2 -48.79 60.50 -37.58
CA GLN A 2 -48.13 60.12 -36.34
C GLN A 2 -48.08 58.63 -35.96
N HIS A 3 -46.87 58.10 -36.11
CA HIS A 3 -45.81 57.92 -35.15
C HIS A 3 -46.14 56.88 -34.07
N HIS A 4 -45.45 55.75 -34.11
CA HIS A 4 -44.46 55.56 -33.06
C HIS A 4 -43.48 54.40 -33.40
N GLN A 5 -42.27 54.78 -33.49
CA GLN A 5 -41.10 53.89 -33.42
C GLN A 5 -41.02 53.25 -32.07
N THR A 6 -40.95 51.95 -31.98
CA THR A 6 -40.46 51.28 -30.80
C THR A 6 -39.25 50.46 -31.16
N LEU A 7 -38.12 50.93 -30.62
CA LEU A 7 -36.83 50.31 -30.66
C LEU A 7 -36.89 48.90 -30.08
N TYR A 8 -36.55 47.95 -30.89
CA TYR A 8 -36.21 46.61 -30.39
C TYR A 8 -34.73 46.62 -29.99
N SER A 9 -34.49 46.81 -28.69
CA SER A 9 -33.19 46.54 -28.09
C SER A 9 -32.98 45.05 -28.02
N LEU A 10 -32.26 44.53 -29.01
CA LEU A 10 -31.89 43.14 -29.07
C LEU A 10 -30.69 42.96 -28.13
N CYS A 11 -30.96 42.64 -26.88
CA CYS A 11 -29.91 42.20 -25.95
C CYS A 11 -29.47 40.78 -26.32
N LEU A 12 -28.42 40.70 -27.13
CA LEU A 12 -27.73 39.47 -27.45
C LEU A 12 -26.85 39.12 -26.26
N CYS A 13 -27.41 38.39 -25.28
CA CYS A 13 -26.60 37.75 -24.24
C CYS A 13 -25.95 36.54 -24.86
N LEU A 14 -24.74 36.74 -25.37
CA LEU A 14 -23.79 35.68 -25.65
C LEU A 14 -23.37 35.05 -24.32
N ALA A 15 -24.08 34.05 -23.91
CA ALA A 15 -23.67 33.14 -22.85
C ALA A 15 -22.50 32.31 -23.37
N SER A 16 -21.30 32.81 -23.15
CA SER A 16 -20.07 32.05 -23.33
C SER A 16 -20.06 30.94 -22.28
N PHE A 17 -20.55 29.77 -22.68
CA PHE A 17 -20.42 28.55 -21.88
C PHE A 17 -18.95 28.11 -21.97
N SER A 18 -18.11 28.66 -21.09
CA SER A 18 -16.78 28.13 -20.87
C SER A 18 -16.93 26.74 -20.30
N LEU A 19 -16.77 25.72 -21.15
CA LEU A 19 -16.51 24.35 -20.71
C LEU A 19 -15.17 24.38 -19.98
N ILE A 20 -15.23 24.55 -18.67
CA ILE A 20 -14.12 24.22 -17.80
C ILE A 20 -14.03 22.69 -17.82
N SER A 21 -13.17 22.17 -18.68
CA SER A 21 -12.74 20.78 -18.61
C SER A 21 -11.98 20.64 -17.29
N LEU A 22 -12.72 20.21 -16.25
CA LEU A 22 -12.11 19.69 -15.04
C LEU A 22 -11.42 18.39 -15.44
N THR A 23 -10.18 18.51 -15.90
CA THR A 23 -9.25 17.38 -15.84
C THR A 23 -9.02 17.12 -14.36
N SER A 24 -9.91 16.33 -13.78
CA SER A 24 -9.69 15.67 -12.50
C SER A 24 -8.47 14.77 -12.71
N CYS A 25 -7.29 15.29 -12.44
CA CYS A 25 -6.17 14.43 -12.10
C CYS A 25 -6.57 13.77 -10.80
N ASP A 26 -7.12 12.56 -10.88
CA ASP A 26 -7.37 11.69 -9.73
C ASP A 26 -6.00 11.34 -9.11
N ARG A 27 -5.46 12.31 -8.37
CA ARG A 27 -4.46 12.00 -7.36
C ARG A 27 -5.24 11.47 -6.17
N PRO A 28 -4.82 10.35 -5.58
CA PRO A 28 -5.45 9.86 -4.36
C PRO A 28 -5.55 11.03 -3.38
N HIS A 29 -6.70 11.17 -2.73
CA HIS A 29 -6.88 12.20 -1.72
C HIS A 29 -5.81 12.02 -0.64
N LYS A 30 -5.34 13.13 -0.04
CA LYS A 30 -4.28 13.10 0.98
C LYS A 30 -4.57 12.11 2.12
N GLY A 31 -5.86 11.94 2.49
CA GLY A 31 -6.29 10.94 3.48
C GLY A 31 -6.11 9.50 3.00
N GLU A 32 -6.25 9.22 1.71
CA GLU A 32 -6.03 7.89 1.13
C GLU A 32 -4.54 7.52 1.13
N GLU A 33 -3.66 8.48 0.89
CA GLU A 33 -2.20 8.28 0.96
C GLU A 33 -1.75 8.00 2.40
N ASP A 34 -2.25 8.74 3.37
CA ASP A 34 -1.96 8.52 4.79
C ASP A 34 -2.48 7.15 5.24
N GLN A 35 -3.67 6.74 4.78
CA GLN A 35 -4.23 5.41 5.05
C GLN A 35 -3.36 4.31 4.43
N LEU A 36 -2.87 4.50 3.19
CA LEU A 36 -1.97 3.56 2.54
C LEU A 36 -0.68 3.40 3.34
N LYS A 37 -0.03 4.50 3.71
CA LYS A 37 1.19 4.49 4.53
C LYS A 37 0.96 3.77 5.85
N GLN A 38 -0.14 4.07 6.54
CA GLN A 38 -0.49 3.40 7.78
C GLN A 38 -0.70 1.89 7.60
N THR A 39 -1.33 1.47 6.49
CA THR A 39 -1.50 0.05 6.17
C THR A 39 -0.15 -0.64 5.98
N VAL A 40 0.78 -0.02 5.23
CA VAL A 40 2.13 -0.54 5.02
C VAL A 40 2.90 -0.62 6.34
N ASP A 41 2.86 0.45 7.13
CA ASP A 41 3.54 0.52 8.43
C ASP A 41 3.05 -0.56 9.38
N THR A 42 1.74 -0.70 9.53
CA THR A 42 1.14 -1.70 10.41
C THR A 42 1.44 -3.11 9.92
N PHE A 43 1.35 -3.34 8.60
CA PHE A 43 1.67 -4.66 8.03
C PHE A 43 3.14 -5.01 8.19
N ALA A 44 4.06 -4.11 7.86
CA ALA A 44 5.49 -4.36 7.97
C ALA A 44 5.88 -4.63 9.44
N SER A 45 5.36 -3.82 10.37
CA SER A 45 5.57 -4.05 11.80
C SER A 45 5.08 -5.42 12.24
N ALA A 46 3.87 -5.81 11.84
CA ALA A 46 3.29 -7.09 12.23
C ALA A 46 4.01 -8.27 11.55
N TYR A 47 4.18 -8.21 10.21
CA TYR A 47 4.72 -9.34 9.44
C TYR A 47 6.18 -9.64 9.77
N PHE A 48 7.05 -8.64 9.79
CA PHE A 48 8.48 -8.85 10.01
C PHE A 48 8.86 -9.09 11.48
N ASN A 49 7.94 -8.82 12.42
CA ASN A 49 8.05 -9.22 13.82
C ASN A 49 7.22 -10.48 14.16
N TRP A 50 6.73 -11.18 13.13
CA TRP A 50 6.00 -12.46 13.23
C TRP A 50 4.68 -12.40 13.99
N HIS A 51 4.08 -11.22 14.11
CA HIS A 51 2.71 -11.04 14.59
C HIS A 51 1.71 -11.34 13.47
N TYR A 52 1.73 -12.58 12.96
CA TYR A 52 0.97 -12.99 11.78
C TYR A 52 -0.54 -12.83 11.93
N LYS A 53 -1.06 -12.96 13.16
CA LYS A 53 -2.48 -12.72 13.43
C LYS A 53 -2.89 -11.27 13.10
N ASP A 54 -2.02 -10.31 13.39
CA ASP A 54 -2.26 -8.90 13.13
C ASP A 54 -2.04 -8.60 11.64
N ALA A 55 -0.98 -9.13 11.04
CA ALA A 55 -0.73 -9.02 9.61
C ALA A 55 -1.90 -9.57 8.75
N LEU A 56 -2.57 -10.63 9.23
CA LEU A 56 -3.71 -11.25 8.55
C LEU A 56 -4.91 -10.31 8.38
N GLN A 57 -5.04 -9.28 9.20
CA GLN A 57 -6.13 -8.30 9.11
C GLN A 57 -5.89 -7.24 8.03
N LEU A 58 -4.67 -7.14 7.52
CA LEU A 58 -4.23 -6.08 6.61
C LEU A 58 -4.09 -6.56 5.16
N VAL A 59 -4.25 -7.85 4.93
CA VAL A 59 -4.17 -8.43 3.60
C VAL A 59 -5.55 -8.65 2.98
N ASP A 60 -5.62 -8.66 1.66
CA ASP A 60 -6.84 -9.04 0.95
C ASP A 60 -7.19 -10.53 1.16
N SER A 61 -8.41 -10.93 0.80
CA SER A 61 -8.90 -12.27 1.03
C SER A 61 -8.06 -13.36 0.33
N ALA A 62 -7.54 -13.08 -0.87
CA ALA A 62 -6.73 -14.01 -1.65
C ALA A 62 -5.33 -14.21 -1.05
N SER A 63 -4.83 -13.21 -0.34
CA SER A 63 -3.49 -13.20 0.28
C SER A 63 -3.45 -13.91 1.63
N ARG A 64 -4.60 -14.09 2.29
CA ARG A 64 -4.68 -14.68 3.65
C ARG A 64 -3.97 -16.03 3.76
N LYS A 65 -4.05 -16.86 2.72
CA LYS A 65 -3.39 -18.17 2.67
C LYS A 65 -1.88 -18.08 2.89
N TRP A 66 -1.24 -17.00 2.41
CA TRP A 66 0.20 -16.82 2.53
C TRP A 66 0.62 -16.49 3.97
N ILE A 67 -0.17 -15.66 4.66
CA ILE A 67 0.07 -15.36 6.07
C ILE A 67 -0.18 -16.58 6.94
N ILE A 68 -1.25 -17.33 6.68
CA ILE A 68 -1.55 -18.60 7.38
C ILE A 68 -0.42 -19.61 7.14
N TYR A 69 0.08 -19.69 5.89
CA TYR A 69 1.19 -20.56 5.56
C TYR A 69 2.46 -20.15 6.32
N ALA A 70 2.81 -18.87 6.38
CA ALA A 70 3.94 -18.40 7.18
C ALA A 70 3.79 -18.81 8.65
N ALA A 71 2.62 -18.55 9.24
CA ALA A 71 2.33 -18.87 10.64
C ALA A 71 2.41 -20.38 10.93
N SER A 72 1.99 -21.23 10.00
CA SER A 72 1.99 -22.69 10.18
C SER A 72 3.38 -23.33 10.09
N ASN A 73 4.37 -22.59 9.60
CA ASN A 73 5.76 -23.05 9.49
C ASN A 73 6.67 -22.52 10.60
N VAL A 74 6.12 -21.85 11.60
CA VAL A 74 6.87 -21.38 12.77
C VAL A 74 7.11 -22.54 13.72
N HIS A 75 8.36 -22.77 14.08
CA HIS A 75 8.78 -23.79 15.05
C HIS A 75 9.27 -23.15 16.35
N GLN A 76 9.40 -23.95 17.40
CA GLN A 76 9.87 -23.44 18.70
C GLN A 76 11.25 -22.79 18.61
N ALA A 77 12.17 -23.34 17.82
CA ALA A 77 13.50 -22.79 17.63
C ALA A 77 13.46 -21.38 16.99
N ASP A 78 12.49 -21.12 16.11
CA ASP A 78 12.31 -19.80 15.49
C ASP A 78 11.79 -18.78 16.52
N ILE A 79 10.88 -19.21 17.39
CA ILE A 79 10.37 -18.37 18.49
C ILE A 79 11.49 -18.03 19.47
N ASP A 80 12.35 -19.00 19.79
CA ASP A 80 13.49 -18.79 20.68
C ASP A 80 14.51 -17.83 20.04
N SER A 81 14.75 -17.96 18.74
CA SER A 81 15.61 -17.04 17.98
C SER A 81 15.01 -15.61 17.96
N LEU A 82 13.70 -15.48 17.75
CA LEU A 82 13.04 -14.18 17.76
C LEU A 82 13.13 -13.50 19.13
N ARG A 83 12.95 -14.26 20.21
CA ARG A 83 13.08 -13.77 21.59
C ARG A 83 14.51 -13.38 21.97
N ALA A 84 15.49 -14.03 21.37
CA ALA A 84 16.91 -13.74 21.61
C ALA A 84 17.38 -12.47 20.88
N MET A 85 16.60 -11.94 19.93
CA MET A 85 16.95 -10.69 19.25
C MET A 85 16.84 -9.53 20.24
N PRO A 86 17.89 -8.68 20.33
CA PRO A 86 17.86 -7.53 21.25
C PRO A 86 16.85 -6.47 20.87
N GLU A 87 16.57 -6.37 19.58
CA GLU A 87 15.61 -5.45 18.99
C GLU A 87 14.78 -6.18 17.91
N GLY A 88 13.52 -5.81 17.77
CA GLY A 88 12.67 -6.31 16.71
C GLY A 88 13.03 -5.73 15.35
N ALA A 89 12.40 -6.25 14.30
CA ALA A 89 12.53 -5.72 12.95
C ALA A 89 12.09 -4.26 12.90
N THR A 90 12.88 -3.43 12.28
CA THR A 90 12.54 -2.04 11.96
C THR A 90 12.40 -1.87 10.45
N PHE A 91 11.63 -0.88 10.03
CA PHE A 91 11.40 -0.68 8.59
C PHE A 91 11.26 0.82 8.26
N HIS A 92 11.45 1.12 6.98
CA HIS A 92 11.26 2.46 6.45
C HIS A 92 10.67 2.37 5.04
N ILE A 93 9.56 3.07 4.81
CA ILE A 93 8.98 3.23 3.47
C ILE A 93 9.88 4.17 2.69
N LYS A 94 10.42 3.70 1.58
CA LYS A 94 11.32 4.46 0.71
C LYS A 94 10.56 5.22 -0.34
N ASP A 95 9.55 4.58 -0.93
CA ASP A 95 8.79 5.12 -2.03
C ASP A 95 7.45 4.41 -2.16
N ILE A 96 6.48 5.06 -2.80
CA ILE A 96 5.17 4.51 -3.14
C ILE A 96 4.84 4.86 -4.58
N ASP A 97 4.75 3.84 -5.43
CA ASP A 97 4.36 3.98 -6.81
C ASP A 97 2.88 3.61 -6.98
N TYR A 98 2.06 4.57 -7.37
CA TYR A 98 0.67 4.30 -7.75
C TYR A 98 0.62 3.76 -9.17
N THR A 99 0.18 2.52 -9.32
CA THR A 99 0.05 1.85 -10.61
C THR A 99 -1.32 2.06 -11.25
N SER A 100 -2.31 2.46 -10.46
CA SER A 100 -3.64 2.92 -10.87
C SER A 100 -4.29 3.72 -9.73
N ASP A 101 -5.52 4.19 -9.92
CA ASP A 101 -6.30 4.89 -8.88
C ASP A 101 -6.58 4.03 -7.65
N SER A 102 -6.48 2.71 -7.78
CA SER A 102 -6.80 1.74 -6.72
C SER A 102 -5.71 0.71 -6.46
N THR A 103 -4.53 0.87 -7.06
CA THR A 103 -3.40 -0.05 -6.85
C THR A 103 -2.09 0.73 -6.70
N ALA A 104 -1.24 0.23 -5.81
CA ALA A 104 0.07 0.81 -5.55
C ALA A 104 1.10 -0.26 -5.20
N VAL A 105 2.36 0.10 -5.28
CA VAL A 105 3.49 -0.68 -4.76
C VAL A 105 4.28 0.19 -3.80
N ALA A 106 4.43 -0.28 -2.56
CA ALA A 106 5.27 0.36 -1.56
C ALA A 106 6.63 -0.34 -1.48
N PHE A 107 7.69 0.43 -1.61
CA PHE A 107 9.07 -0.04 -1.45
C PHE A 107 9.54 0.21 -0.04
N VAL A 108 9.84 -0.88 0.67
CA VAL A 108 10.17 -0.86 2.10
C VAL A 108 11.57 -1.43 2.31
N THR A 109 12.40 -0.73 3.08
CA THR A 109 13.64 -1.30 3.61
C THR A 109 13.37 -1.82 5.01
N VAL A 110 13.64 -3.09 5.25
CA VAL A 110 13.49 -3.74 6.56
C VAL A 110 14.85 -4.09 7.09
N LYS A 111 15.09 -3.87 8.39
CA LYS A 111 16.33 -4.16 9.08
C LYS A 111 16.10 -5.07 10.28
N ASN A 112 17.10 -5.84 10.62
CA ASN A 112 17.15 -6.71 11.81
C ASN A 112 15.93 -7.63 11.90
N PHE A 113 15.67 -8.41 10.87
CA PHE A 113 14.53 -9.32 10.86
C PHE A 113 14.98 -10.78 10.73
N LEU A 114 14.14 -11.69 11.20
CA LEU A 114 14.30 -13.12 11.00
C LEU A 114 13.65 -13.53 9.68
N ALA A 115 14.43 -14.15 8.79
CA ALA A 115 13.94 -14.72 7.54
C ALA A 115 13.78 -16.23 7.66
N MET A 116 12.69 -16.76 7.10
CA MET A 116 12.47 -18.16 6.82
C MET A 116 12.59 -18.38 5.31
N ASP A 117 13.72 -18.86 4.83
CA ASP A 117 13.96 -19.01 3.40
C ASP A 117 13.34 -20.27 2.82
N THR A 118 13.39 -21.36 3.58
CA THR A 118 12.94 -22.66 3.14
C THR A 118 12.27 -23.40 4.28
N ILE A 119 11.19 -24.12 3.99
CA ILE A 119 10.52 -24.99 4.95
C ILE A 119 11.51 -26.01 5.49
N GLY A 120 11.56 -26.15 6.82
CA GLY A 120 12.42 -27.12 7.49
C GLY A 120 13.87 -26.67 7.70
N THR A 121 14.25 -25.47 7.27
CA THR A 121 15.50 -24.83 7.66
C THR A 121 15.27 -23.85 8.81
N ALA A 122 16.28 -23.70 9.69
CA ALA A 122 16.20 -22.74 10.77
C ALA A 122 16.14 -21.30 10.20
N SER A 123 15.34 -20.46 10.86
CA SER A 123 15.35 -19.03 10.57
C SER A 123 16.72 -18.41 10.85
N HIS A 124 17.05 -17.38 10.12
CA HIS A 124 18.31 -16.64 10.30
C HIS A 124 18.07 -15.13 10.30
N THR A 125 18.93 -14.39 10.97
CA THR A 125 18.85 -12.94 11.02
C THR A 125 19.36 -12.33 9.73
N VAL A 126 18.59 -11.40 9.17
CA VAL A 126 18.98 -10.56 8.03
C VAL A 126 19.16 -9.14 8.51
N GLU A 127 20.35 -8.56 8.25
CA GLU A 127 20.67 -7.21 8.68
C GLU A 127 19.82 -6.15 7.97
N SER A 128 19.64 -6.28 6.65
CA SER A 128 18.83 -5.36 5.86
C SER A 128 18.44 -5.98 4.54
N ALA A 129 17.18 -5.73 4.12
CA ALA A 129 16.71 -6.08 2.79
C ALA A 129 15.62 -5.12 2.32
N LYS A 130 15.43 -5.04 0.99
CA LYS A 130 14.38 -4.24 0.36
C LYS A 130 13.25 -5.16 -0.09
N PHE A 131 12.00 -4.70 0.10
CA PHE A 131 10.80 -5.41 -0.29
C PHE A 131 9.90 -4.51 -1.12
N ALA A 132 9.19 -5.09 -2.08
CA ALA A 132 8.09 -4.46 -2.80
C ALA A 132 6.78 -5.08 -2.31
N LEU A 133 5.91 -4.27 -1.71
CA LEU A 133 4.61 -4.67 -1.21
C LEU A 133 3.54 -4.10 -2.13
N SER A 134 2.80 -4.97 -2.80
CA SER A 134 1.66 -4.57 -3.62
C SER A 134 0.45 -4.28 -2.76
N LEU A 135 -0.30 -3.23 -3.12
CA LEU A 135 -1.51 -2.82 -2.41
C LEU A 135 -2.67 -2.64 -3.38
N LYS A 136 -3.88 -2.86 -2.86
CA LYS A 136 -5.13 -2.60 -3.54
C LYS A 136 -6.10 -1.87 -2.62
N TYR A 137 -6.74 -0.84 -3.16
CA TYR A 137 -7.83 -0.14 -2.48
C TYR A 137 -9.15 -0.83 -2.80
N GLU A 138 -9.81 -1.36 -1.79
CA GLU A 138 -11.07 -2.05 -1.89
C GLU A 138 -11.90 -1.84 -0.62
N LYS A 139 -13.21 -1.57 -0.78
CA LYS A 139 -14.13 -1.33 0.34
C LYS A 139 -13.63 -0.22 1.28
N GLU A 140 -13.20 0.89 0.70
CA GLU A 140 -12.72 2.09 1.41
C GLU A 140 -11.45 1.87 2.26
N LYS A 141 -10.66 0.82 1.95
CA LYS A 141 -9.42 0.50 2.65
C LYS A 141 -8.34 0.00 1.70
N TRP A 142 -7.10 0.31 2.04
CA TRP A 142 -5.95 -0.30 1.41
C TRP A 142 -5.68 -1.67 2.03
N HIS A 143 -5.40 -2.65 1.21
CA HIS A 143 -5.03 -4.01 1.60
C HIS A 143 -3.73 -4.41 0.94
N ILE A 144 -2.87 -5.10 1.67
CA ILE A 144 -1.68 -5.74 1.09
C ILE A 144 -2.12 -6.94 0.24
N CYS A 145 -1.56 -7.04 -0.97
CA CYS A 145 -1.81 -8.12 -1.92
C CYS A 145 -0.57 -8.99 -2.07
N LEU A 146 -0.68 -10.26 -1.72
CA LEU A 146 0.41 -11.22 -1.77
C LEU A 146 0.13 -12.30 -2.82
N THR A 147 1.03 -12.49 -3.76
CA THR A 147 1.03 -13.62 -4.70
C THR A 147 1.95 -14.75 -4.22
N SER A 148 2.81 -14.45 -3.26
CA SER A 148 3.71 -15.36 -2.55
C SER A 148 4.06 -14.74 -1.19
N LEU A 149 4.84 -15.43 -0.37
CA LEU A 149 5.47 -14.76 0.78
C LEU A 149 6.36 -13.61 0.31
N PRO A 150 6.40 -12.48 1.05
CA PRO A 150 7.31 -11.38 0.74
C PRO A 150 8.75 -11.87 0.62
N ARG A 151 9.42 -11.49 -0.47
CA ARG A 151 10.82 -11.86 -0.73
C ARG A 151 11.65 -10.61 -0.92
N PRO A 152 12.91 -10.63 -0.48
CA PRO A 152 13.84 -9.55 -0.78
C PRO A 152 13.94 -9.30 -2.27
N MET A 153 13.97 -8.04 -2.66
CA MET A 153 14.27 -7.62 -4.02
C MET A 153 15.70 -7.99 -4.35
N LYS A 154 15.93 -8.50 -5.56
CA LYS A 154 17.29 -8.73 -6.04
C LYS A 154 17.99 -7.39 -6.26
N GLU A 155 19.16 -7.20 -5.69
CA GLU A 155 19.99 -6.07 -6.04
C GLU A 155 20.64 -6.37 -7.40
N HIS A 156 20.30 -5.53 -8.39
CA HIS A 156 21.04 -5.54 -9.65
C HIS A 156 22.34 -4.77 -9.43
N HIS A 157 23.44 -5.50 -9.44
CA HIS A 157 24.79 -4.95 -9.51
C HIS A 157 25.11 -4.51 -10.94
#